data_67e43a1b226f80e6202006509f70f38b
#
_entry.id   67e43a1b226f80e6202006509f70f38b
#
_cell.length_a   1.000
_cell.length_b   1.000
_cell.length_c   1.000
_cell.angle_alpha   90.00
_cell.angle_beta   90.00
_cell.angle_gamma   90.00
#
_symmetry.space_group_name_H-M   'P 1'
#
loop_
_entity.id
_entity.type
_entity.pdbx_description
1 polymer ?
#
loop_
_entity_poly.entity_id
_entity_poly.type
_entity_poly.pdbx_seq_one_letter_code
_entity_poly.pdbx_strand_id
1 'polypeptide(L)' 'MNKQLVQDVIKAGNKSIDSLPVKYTVETEVENYQVYNGIYYDDNHIEFVDDYDDEITLEYDKVVGIKVSDI' A
#
# COMPACT_ATOMS: atom_id res chain seq x y z
N MET A 1 -10.59 -3.78 -5.51
CA MET A 1 -10.99 -3.28 -4.17
C MET A 1 -11.49 -1.84 -4.30
N ASN A 2 -12.37 -1.42 -3.41
CA ASN A 2 -12.91 -0.07 -3.44
C ASN A 2 -11.82 0.98 -3.23
N LYS A 3 -11.76 1.97 -4.11
CA LYS A 3 -10.74 3.03 -4.06
C LYS A 3 -10.71 3.75 -2.70
N GLN A 4 -11.88 4.08 -2.17
CA GLN A 4 -11.95 4.80 -0.90
C GLN A 4 -11.37 3.98 0.26
N LEU A 5 -11.66 2.68 0.29
CA LEU A 5 -11.12 1.81 1.33
C LEU A 5 -9.60 1.71 1.23
N VAL A 6 -9.07 1.59 0.01
CA VAL A 6 -7.62 1.56 -0.20
C VAL A 6 -6.98 2.85 0.28
N GLN A 7 -7.53 3.98 -0.12
CA GLN A 7 -7.01 5.29 0.29
C GLN A 7 -7.06 5.48 1.80
N ASP A 8 -8.13 5.03 2.45
CA ASP A 8 -8.28 5.15 3.91
C ASP A 8 -7.21 4.33 4.64
N VAL A 9 -6.93 3.13 4.17
CA VAL A 9 -5.89 2.27 4.77
C VAL A 9 -4.52 2.91 4.60
N ILE A 10 -4.21 3.40 3.40
CA ILE A 10 -2.93 4.03 3.10
C ILE A 10 -2.74 5.30 3.95
N LYS A 11 -3.77 6.12 4.03
CA LYS A 11 -3.71 7.37 4.79
C LYS A 11 -3.44 7.09 6.28
N ALA A 12 -4.13 6.11 6.84
CA ALA A 12 -3.92 5.72 8.24
C ALA A 12 -2.52 5.15 8.46
N GLY A 13 -2.06 4.29 7.57
CA GLY A 13 -0.74 3.68 7.67
C GLY A 13 0.38 4.70 7.50
N ASN A 14 0.28 5.59 6.52
CA ASN A 14 1.29 6.63 6.29
C ASN A 14 1.41 7.55 7.51
N LYS A 15 0.30 7.84 8.16
CA LYS A 15 0.28 8.66 9.36
C LYS A 15 0.99 7.96 10.52
N SER A 16 0.86 6.64 10.61
CA SER A 16 1.46 5.83 11.68
C SER A 16 2.96 5.63 11.49
N ILE A 17 3.46 5.66 10.25
CA ILE A 17 4.89 5.47 9.95
C ILE A 17 5.78 6.46 10.70
N ASP A 18 5.32 7.68 10.90
CA ASP A 18 6.09 8.71 11.63
C ASP A 18 6.27 8.39 13.11
N SER A 19 5.40 7.56 13.66
CA SER A 19 5.39 7.25 15.09
C SER A 19 5.81 5.82 15.42
N LEU A 20 5.44 4.86 14.55
CA LEU A 20 5.66 3.43 14.77
C LEU A 20 6.09 2.79 13.46
N PRO A 21 7.01 1.82 13.51
CA PRO A 21 7.34 1.07 12.29
C PRO A 21 6.14 0.23 11.87
N VAL A 22 5.68 0.45 10.65
CA VAL A 22 4.56 -0.30 10.08
C VAL A 22 4.96 -0.89 8.73
N LYS A 23 4.25 -1.92 8.35
CA LYS A 23 4.43 -2.59 7.08
C LYS A 23 3.06 -2.71 6.39
N TYR A 24 3.04 -2.40 5.10
CA TYR A 24 1.88 -2.70 4.27
C TYR A 24 2.08 -4.03 3.57
N THR A 25 1.01 -4.78 3.41
CA THR A 25 0.96 -5.89 2.47
C THR A 25 -0.09 -5.52 1.43
N VAL A 26 0.34 -5.34 0.19
CA VAL A 26 -0.56 -5.04 -0.94
C VAL A 26 -0.75 -6.33 -1.72
N GLU A 27 -1.99 -6.79 -1.82
CA GLU A 27 -2.32 -8.06 -2.44
C GLU A 27 -2.95 -7.84 -3.81
N THR A 28 -2.48 -8.57 -4.81
CA THR A 28 -3.06 -8.58 -6.15
C THR A 28 -3.37 -10.03 -6.53
N GLU A 29 -4.02 -10.23 -7.67
CA GLU A 29 -4.32 -11.59 -8.15
C GLU A 29 -3.07 -12.37 -8.53
N VAL A 30 -1.97 -11.67 -8.81
CA VAL A 30 -0.72 -12.26 -9.29
C VAL A 30 0.27 -12.49 -8.16
N GLU A 31 0.45 -11.47 -7.30
CA GLU A 31 1.44 -11.54 -6.23
C GLU A 31 1.11 -10.54 -5.12
N ASN A 32 1.82 -10.68 -4.00
CA ASN A 32 1.71 -9.77 -2.86
C ASN A 32 3.00 -8.97 -2.73
N TYR A 33 2.85 -7.69 -2.36
CA TYR A 33 3.99 -6.79 -2.17
C TYR A 33 4.10 -6.40 -0.70
N GLN A 34 5.33 -6.34 -0.20
CA GLN A 34 5.63 -5.85 1.14
C GLN A 34 6.21 -4.45 1.03
N VAL A 35 5.66 -3.49 1.75
CA VAL A 35 6.06 -2.08 1.64
C VAL A 35 6.34 -1.55 3.04
N TYR A 36 7.56 -1.05 3.25
CA TYR A 36 8.01 -0.54 4.55
C TYR A 36 8.07 0.99 4.61
N ASN A 37 8.02 1.63 3.44
CA ASN A 37 8.03 3.08 3.33
C ASN A 37 6.68 3.53 2.84
N GLY A 38 5.99 4.40 3.21
CA GLY A 38 4.64 4.80 2.83
C GLY A 38 4.25 4.55 1.37
N ILE A 39 3.00 4.67 1.10
CA ILE A 39 2.44 4.47 -0.24
C ILE A 39 1.88 5.80 -0.73
N TYR A 40 2.27 6.22 -1.95
CA TYR A 40 1.67 7.37 -2.61
C TYR A 40 0.36 6.95 -3.28
N TYR A 41 -0.63 7.82 -3.26
CA TYR A 41 -1.89 7.56 -3.97
C TYR A 41 -2.47 8.85 -4.56
N ASP A 42 -3.19 8.68 -5.66
CA ASP A 42 -3.99 9.75 -6.25
C ASP A 42 -5.35 9.15 -6.67
N ASP A 43 -6.09 9.85 -7.52
CA ASP A 43 -7.42 9.37 -7.93
C ASP A 43 -7.39 8.17 -8.85
N ASN A 44 -6.25 7.87 -9.46
CA ASN A 44 -6.13 6.85 -10.50
C ASN A 44 -5.40 5.60 -10.06
N HIS A 45 -4.40 5.74 -9.18
CA HIS A 45 -3.52 4.62 -8.86
C HIS A 45 -2.81 4.83 -7.52
N ILE A 46 -2.11 3.79 -7.09
CA ILE A 46 -1.18 3.86 -5.96
C ILE A 46 0.23 3.56 -6.48
N GLU A 47 1.24 4.14 -5.82
CA GLU A 47 2.65 3.95 -6.16
C GLU A 47 3.46 3.67 -4.90
N PHE A 48 4.37 2.72 -4.98
CA PHE A 48 5.24 2.39 -3.85
C PHE A 48 6.49 1.69 -4.34
N VAL A 49 7.48 1.60 -3.44
CA VAL A 49 8.68 0.80 -3.65
C VAL A 49 8.55 -0.42 -2.73
N ASP A 50 8.66 -1.62 -3.29
CA ASP A 50 8.51 -2.84 -2.50
C ASP A 50 9.83 -3.23 -1.80
N ASP A 51 9.83 -4.36 -1.13
CA ASP A 51 11.00 -4.83 -0.37
C ASP A 51 12.14 -5.34 -1.26
N TYR A 52 11.93 -5.42 -2.57
CA TYR A 52 12.98 -5.74 -3.55
C TYR A 52 13.50 -4.49 -4.27
N ASP A 53 13.14 -3.30 -3.78
CA ASP A 53 13.49 -2.01 -4.40
C ASP A 53 12.88 -1.80 -5.79
N ASP A 54 11.80 -2.50 -6.10
CA ASP A 54 11.08 -2.30 -7.35
C ASP A 54 10.02 -1.20 -7.19
N GLU A 55 9.96 -0.30 -8.16
CA GLU A 55 8.91 0.71 -8.23
C GLU A 55 7.66 0.11 -8.83
N ILE A 56 6.57 0.15 -8.08
CA ILE A 56 5.31 -0.48 -8.45
C ILE A 56 4.22 0.57 -8.56
N THR A 57 3.47 0.53 -9.65
CA THR A 57 2.28 1.36 -9.85
C THR A 57 1.10 0.45 -10.11
N LEU A 58 0.04 0.60 -9.34
CA LEU A 58 -1.16 -0.23 -9.45
C LEU A 58 -2.41 0.63 -9.55
N GLU A 59 -3.26 0.33 -10.51
CA GLU A 59 -4.60 0.88 -10.53
C GLU A 59 -5.42 0.24 -9.41
N TYR A 60 -6.43 0.94 -8.90
CA TYR A 60 -7.21 0.46 -7.76
C TYR A 60 -7.90 -0.88 -8.02
N ASP A 61 -8.31 -1.14 -9.26
CA ASP A 61 -8.98 -2.40 -9.60
C ASP A 61 -8.02 -3.62 -9.58
N LYS A 62 -6.71 -3.39 -9.53
CA LYS A 62 -5.73 -4.46 -9.42
C LYS A 62 -5.45 -4.85 -7.97
N VAL A 63 -5.87 -4.02 -7.02
CA VAL A 63 -5.67 -4.28 -5.60
C VAL A 63 -6.83 -5.12 -5.08
N VAL A 64 -6.54 -6.35 -4.64
CA VAL A 64 -7.56 -7.23 -4.06
C VAL A 64 -7.55 -7.22 -2.54
N GLY A 65 -6.50 -6.69 -1.94
CA GLY A 65 -6.44 -6.51 -0.50
C GLY A 65 -5.29 -5.60 -0.12
N ILE A 66 -5.41 -4.94 1.01
CA ILE A 66 -4.34 -4.13 1.57
C ILE A 66 -4.43 -4.20 3.09
N LYS A 67 -3.30 -4.47 3.73
CA LYS A 67 -3.22 -4.62 5.18
C LYS A 67 -2.07 -3.79 5.72
N VAL A 68 -2.23 -3.30 6.93
CA VAL A 68 -1.18 -2.59 7.67
C VAL A 68 -0.93 -3.38 8.95
N SER A 69 0.33 -3.63 9.25
CA SER A 69 0.70 -4.31 10.49
C SER A 69 1.95 -3.69 11.07
N ASP A 70 2.17 -3.92 12.36
CA ASP A 70 3.40 -3.51 13.03
C ASP A 70 4.54 -4.43 12.57
N ILE A 71 5.71 -3.86 12.51
CA ILE A 71 6.92 -4.62 12.18
C ILE A 71 7.48 -5.27 13.44
#